data_e334eaaf0b500b800a27b40938904d91
#
_entry.id   e334eaaf0b500b800a27b40938904d91
#
_cell.length_a   1.000
_cell.length_b   1.000
_cell.length_c   1.000
_cell.angle_alpha   90.00
_cell.angle_beta   90.00
_cell.angle_gamma   90.00
#
_symmetry.space_group_name_H-M   'P 1'
#
loop_
_entity.id
_entity.type
_entity.pdbx_description
1 polymer ?
#
loop_
_entity_poly.entity_id
_entity_poly.type
_entity_poly.pdbx_seq_one_letter_code
_entity_poly.pdbx_strand_id
1 'polypeptide(L)'
;IQEADLYPNATEHIQKMIELISVLIDRDYAYLTDEGSVFFKIDNYSDYGNLVDISHFTYDERRQISDEYDLDNVNDFALWKSHKEEDGEICWNSPWGKGRPGWHIECSAMSTQYLGNHFDIHCGGVDNKFPHHENEIAQSICALDEPFVNYWLHSEFLMVENQKMSKSLNNYFILSDLFDNDFTAEEFRFIVLSSHYRSKVNFSLKRKTEARSAINRIEELQSRLLDITQERSTNMPEDAESFNSCLGNDLDTPNALATFFNWIRLTNQKIDEGKYTENDAAQANTFIDYFDSIFAILSINSDIPEEIMSIVRLREEYRKNKDWQKSDLLRDDLLAKGWLVKDTSDGSKLTKI
;
A
#
# COMPACT_ATOMS: atom_id res chain seq x y z
N ILE A 1 -5.08 -6.52 -3.78
CA ILE A 1 -4.44 -6.31 -2.46
C ILE A 1 -5.17 -7.18 -1.44
N GLN A 2 -4.42 -7.90 -0.62
CA GLN A 2 -4.96 -8.69 0.47
C GLN A 2 -5.50 -7.75 1.57
N GLU A 3 -6.65 -8.09 2.16
CA GLU A 3 -7.21 -7.31 3.27
C GLU A 3 -6.33 -7.43 4.52
N ALA A 4 -6.34 -6.36 5.34
CA ALA A 4 -5.70 -6.41 6.64
C ALA A 4 -6.54 -7.22 7.64
N ASP A 5 -5.89 -7.80 8.65
CA ASP A 5 -6.59 -8.57 9.69
C ASP A 5 -7.50 -7.68 10.55
N LEU A 6 -7.19 -6.38 10.64
CA LEU A 6 -7.92 -5.43 11.46
C LEU A 6 -7.90 -4.00 10.87
N TYR A 7 -9.04 -3.32 10.96
CA TYR A 7 -9.23 -1.91 10.62
C TYR A 7 -9.81 -1.17 11.84
N PRO A 8 -8.99 -0.70 12.79
CA PRO A 8 -9.46 -0.05 14.01
C PRO A 8 -10.01 1.35 13.72
N ASN A 9 -11.13 1.70 14.37
CA ASN A 9 -11.71 3.03 14.31
C ASN A 9 -11.26 3.86 15.53
N ALA A 10 -10.75 5.06 15.33
CA ALA A 10 -10.29 5.95 16.40
C ALA A 10 -11.41 6.23 17.43
N THR A 11 -12.65 6.39 16.97
CA THR A 11 -13.82 6.64 17.84
C THR A 11 -14.16 5.51 18.82
N GLU A 12 -13.69 4.30 18.56
CA GLU A 12 -13.86 3.13 19.45
C GLU A 12 -12.74 3.02 20.49
N HIS A 13 -11.69 3.85 20.39
CA HIS A 13 -10.48 3.77 21.20
C HIS A 13 -10.27 4.98 22.12
N ILE A 14 -11.27 5.84 22.26
CA ILE A 14 -11.18 7.06 23.09
C ILE A 14 -10.75 6.75 24.54
N GLN A 15 -11.29 5.69 25.12
CA GLN A 15 -10.92 5.31 26.49
C GLN A 15 -9.44 4.92 26.60
N LYS A 16 -8.90 4.22 25.60
CA LYS A 16 -7.48 3.84 25.55
C LYS A 16 -6.57 5.05 25.38
N MET A 17 -6.99 6.04 24.59
CA MET A 17 -6.28 7.30 24.45
C MET A 17 -6.24 8.07 25.79
N ILE A 18 -7.37 8.16 26.50
CA ILE A 18 -7.46 8.79 27.82
C ILE A 18 -6.53 8.10 28.84
N GLU A 19 -6.48 6.76 28.82
CA GLU A 19 -5.58 6.00 29.69
C GLU A 19 -4.11 6.34 29.40
N LEU A 20 -3.72 6.35 28.11
CA LEU A 20 -2.35 6.66 27.72
C LEU A 20 -1.96 8.10 28.12
N ILE A 21 -2.86 9.07 27.87
CA ILE A 21 -2.66 10.48 28.26
C ILE A 21 -2.54 10.61 29.79
N SER A 22 -3.35 9.89 30.56
CA SER A 22 -3.27 9.91 32.02
C SER A 22 -1.92 9.44 32.51
N VAL A 23 -1.37 8.38 31.92
CA VAL A 23 0.00 7.89 32.24
C VAL A 23 1.06 8.95 31.92
N LEU A 24 0.93 9.65 30.79
CA LEU A 24 1.86 10.73 30.42
C LEU A 24 1.82 11.90 31.42
N ILE A 25 0.64 12.27 31.91
CA ILE A 25 0.49 13.28 32.94
C ILE A 25 1.14 12.81 34.27
N ASP A 26 0.85 11.59 34.70
CA ASP A 26 1.37 11.03 35.95
C ASP A 26 2.92 10.93 35.97
N ARG A 27 3.51 10.77 34.79
CA ARG A 27 4.96 10.72 34.56
C ARG A 27 5.61 12.07 34.25
N ASP A 28 4.86 13.17 34.32
CA ASP A 28 5.29 14.55 33.99
C ASP A 28 5.75 14.77 32.54
N TYR A 29 5.30 13.95 31.61
CA TYR A 29 5.48 14.17 30.17
C TYR A 29 4.33 14.95 29.51
N ALA A 30 3.27 15.23 30.26
CA ALA A 30 2.14 16.02 29.77
C ALA A 30 1.59 16.94 30.88
N TYR A 31 0.90 17.99 30.48
CA TYR A 31 0.28 18.94 31.39
C TYR A 31 -1.12 19.36 30.94
N LEU A 32 -1.95 19.71 31.92
CA LEU A 32 -3.29 20.23 31.73
C LEU A 32 -3.26 21.75 31.71
N THR A 33 -3.94 22.36 30.74
CA THR A 33 -4.15 23.82 30.70
C THR A 33 -5.40 24.22 31.51
N ASP A 34 -5.53 25.50 31.83
CA ASP A 34 -6.71 26.05 32.53
C ASP A 34 -8.01 25.87 31.73
N GLU A 35 -7.90 25.75 30.40
CA GLU A 35 -9.03 25.55 29.47
C GLU A 35 -9.44 24.06 29.34
N GLY A 36 -8.74 23.13 29.95
CA GLY A 36 -9.03 21.70 29.88
C GLY A 36 -8.40 20.96 28.72
N SER A 37 -7.45 21.55 27.99
CA SER A 37 -6.63 20.88 27.00
C SER A 37 -5.40 20.23 27.64
N VAL A 38 -4.91 19.13 27.08
CA VAL A 38 -3.69 18.45 27.54
C VAL A 38 -2.66 18.48 26.44
N PHE A 39 -1.43 18.89 26.77
CA PHE A 39 -0.31 18.97 25.84
C PHE A 39 0.85 18.08 26.32
N PHE A 40 1.59 17.53 25.36
CA PHE A 40 2.84 16.81 25.61
C PHE A 40 3.98 17.80 25.77
N LYS A 41 4.81 17.62 26.81
CA LYS A 41 6.00 18.44 27.08
C LYS A 41 7.21 17.88 26.33
N ILE A 42 7.52 18.43 25.16
CA ILE A 42 8.65 17.96 24.35
C ILE A 42 9.98 18.08 25.10
N ASP A 43 10.18 19.14 25.85
CA ASP A 43 11.43 19.40 26.59
C ASP A 43 11.74 18.31 27.65
N ASN A 44 10.74 17.55 28.10
CA ASN A 44 10.94 16.46 29.06
C ASN A 44 11.37 15.13 28.39
N TYR A 45 11.35 15.04 27.05
CA TYR A 45 11.80 13.89 26.30
C TYR A 45 13.05 14.20 25.49
N SER A 46 14.22 13.86 26.02
CA SER A 46 15.54 14.20 25.44
C SER A 46 15.81 13.62 24.06
N ASP A 47 15.13 12.51 23.72
CA ASP A 47 15.32 11.79 22.47
C ASP A 47 14.35 12.24 21.35
N TYR A 48 13.58 13.32 21.59
CA TYR A 48 12.69 13.88 20.58
C TYR A 48 13.50 14.41 19.38
N GLY A 49 13.14 13.96 18.17
CA GLY A 49 13.85 14.30 16.96
C GLY A 49 14.83 13.22 16.47
N ASN A 50 14.83 12.03 17.06
CA ASN A 50 15.70 10.94 16.65
C ASN A 50 15.27 10.29 15.31
N LEU A 51 13.99 10.31 14.97
CA LEU A 51 13.51 9.83 13.68
C LEU A 51 13.81 10.84 12.56
N VAL A 52 13.74 12.12 12.91
CA VAL A 52 14.03 13.24 12.01
C VAL A 52 14.96 14.22 12.70
N ASP A 53 16.12 14.50 12.12
CA ASP A 53 16.99 15.57 12.60
C ASP A 53 16.26 16.93 12.49
N ILE A 54 15.65 17.33 13.61
CA ILE A 54 14.92 18.59 13.73
C ILE A 54 15.81 19.82 13.95
N SER A 55 17.14 19.64 14.05
CA SER A 55 18.08 20.73 14.31
C SER A 55 18.10 21.77 13.15
N HIS A 56 17.68 21.35 11.97
CA HIS A 56 17.61 22.18 10.76
C HIS A 56 16.26 22.90 10.58
N PHE A 57 15.24 22.58 11.37
CA PHE A 57 13.94 23.24 11.26
C PHE A 57 13.93 24.55 12.07
N THR A 58 13.57 25.65 11.40
CA THR A 58 13.29 26.90 12.07
C THR A 58 11.99 26.82 12.87
N TYR A 59 11.84 27.70 13.87
CA TYR A 59 10.64 27.82 14.68
C TYR A 59 9.35 27.99 13.84
N ASP A 60 9.42 28.83 12.80
CA ASP A 60 8.28 29.09 11.92
C ASP A 60 7.94 27.87 11.02
N GLU A 61 8.93 27.10 10.60
CA GLU A 61 8.70 25.87 9.82
C GLU A 61 8.03 24.78 10.66
N ARG A 62 8.41 24.63 11.93
CA ARG A 62 7.73 23.70 12.86
C ARG A 62 6.27 24.08 13.06
N ARG A 63 5.97 25.37 13.18
CA ARG A 63 4.61 25.89 13.36
C ARG A 63 3.72 25.73 12.12
N GLN A 64 4.28 25.79 10.91
CA GLN A 64 3.53 25.63 9.65
C GLN A 64 3.16 24.17 9.34
N ILE A 65 3.85 23.20 9.97
CA ILE A 65 3.70 21.78 9.69
C ILE A 65 2.55 21.16 10.53
N SER A 66 2.10 21.80 11.59
CA SER A 66 1.07 21.22 12.48
C SER A 66 0.06 22.26 12.97
N ASP A 67 -1.21 21.97 12.76
CA ASP A 67 -2.36 22.74 13.30
C ASP A 67 -2.62 22.46 14.81
N GLU A 68 -1.74 21.73 15.49
CA GLU A 68 -2.00 21.14 16.82
C GLU A 68 -1.13 21.71 17.96
N TYR A 69 -0.42 22.82 17.74
CA TYR A 69 0.42 23.44 18.77
C TYR A 69 -0.31 24.46 19.64
N ASP A 70 0.08 24.54 20.90
CA ASP A 70 -0.34 25.62 21.79
C ASP A 70 0.25 26.95 21.32
N LEU A 71 -0.58 28.01 21.35
CA LEU A 71 -0.16 29.37 20.95
C LEU A 71 0.89 29.98 21.91
N ASP A 72 0.94 29.53 23.17
CA ASP A 72 1.84 30.03 24.19
C ASP A 72 3.12 29.19 24.33
N ASN A 73 3.08 27.91 23.91
CA ASN A 73 4.24 26.99 23.98
C ASN A 73 4.38 26.21 22.67
N VAL A 74 4.95 26.84 21.67
CA VAL A 74 4.97 26.42 20.25
C VAL A 74 5.70 25.10 19.98
N ASN A 75 6.36 24.53 20.98
CA ASN A 75 7.04 23.24 20.85
C ASN A 75 6.14 22.06 21.26
N ASP A 76 5.16 22.28 22.16
CA ASP A 76 4.36 21.21 22.73
C ASP A 76 3.14 20.90 21.84
N PHE A 77 2.81 19.61 21.67
CA PHE A 77 1.71 19.20 20.82
C PHE A 77 0.52 18.66 21.62
N ALA A 78 -0.68 18.83 21.07
CA ALA A 78 -1.92 18.48 21.73
C ALA A 78 -2.12 16.95 21.83
N LEU A 79 -2.43 16.47 23.03
CA LEU A 79 -2.88 15.11 23.33
C LEU A 79 -4.41 15.05 23.46
N TRP A 80 -5.00 16.09 24.06
CA TRP A 80 -6.44 16.27 24.22
C TRP A 80 -6.79 17.73 24.03
N LYS A 81 -7.77 18.03 23.17
CA LYS A 81 -8.26 19.38 22.89
C LYS A 81 -9.59 19.58 23.61
N SER A 82 -9.70 20.59 24.46
CA SER A 82 -10.96 20.97 25.09
C SER A 82 -12.01 21.32 24.04
N HIS A 83 -13.25 20.95 24.30
CA HIS A 83 -14.37 21.20 23.38
C HIS A 83 -14.67 22.69 23.24
N LYS A 84 -14.81 23.14 21.99
CA LYS A 84 -15.25 24.49 21.64
C LYS A 84 -16.56 24.45 20.87
N GLU A 85 -17.34 25.54 20.87
CA GLU A 85 -18.62 25.59 20.12
C GLU A 85 -18.46 25.28 18.63
N GLU A 86 -17.33 25.67 18.04
CA GLU A 86 -16.98 25.42 16.64
C GLU A 86 -16.74 23.93 16.31
N ASP A 87 -16.43 23.09 17.30
CA ASP A 87 -16.26 21.63 17.12
C ASP A 87 -17.59 20.89 16.91
N GLY A 88 -18.73 21.56 17.09
CA GLY A 88 -20.07 20.98 16.95
C GLY A 88 -20.39 19.94 18.03
N GLU A 89 -21.02 18.83 17.66
CA GLU A 89 -21.44 17.78 18.62
C GLU A 89 -20.36 16.69 18.86
N ILE A 90 -19.26 16.70 18.12
CA ILE A 90 -18.22 15.67 18.20
C ILE A 90 -17.30 15.93 19.38
N CYS A 91 -17.64 15.35 20.54
CA CYS A 91 -16.81 15.40 21.73
C CYS A 91 -17.05 14.19 22.64
N TRP A 92 -16.08 13.90 23.49
CA TRP A 92 -16.14 12.83 24.50
C TRP A 92 -15.84 13.39 25.89
N ASN A 93 -16.30 12.67 26.91
CA ASN A 93 -15.97 12.99 28.28
C ASN A 93 -14.59 12.45 28.63
N SER A 94 -13.79 13.24 29.34
CA SER A 94 -12.49 12.84 29.89
C SER A 94 -12.36 13.35 31.34
N PRO A 95 -11.33 12.92 32.09
CA PRO A 95 -11.01 13.48 33.40
C PRO A 95 -10.74 15.01 33.39
N TRP A 96 -10.37 15.54 32.24
CA TRP A 96 -10.01 16.95 32.04
C TRP A 96 -11.17 17.79 31.50
N GLY A 97 -12.30 17.17 31.24
CA GLY A 97 -13.50 17.80 30.67
C GLY A 97 -13.90 17.22 29.32
N LYS A 98 -14.91 17.83 28.72
CA LYS A 98 -15.32 17.47 27.35
C LYS A 98 -14.29 17.93 26.36
N GLY A 99 -14.02 17.07 25.35
CA GLY A 99 -13.06 17.38 24.31
C GLY A 99 -12.91 16.25 23.29
N ARG A 100 -11.82 16.30 22.55
CA ARG A 100 -11.43 15.30 21.55
C ARG A 100 -9.93 15.02 21.62
N PRO A 101 -9.47 13.82 21.20
CA PRO A 101 -8.05 13.52 21.14
C PRO A 101 -7.35 14.41 20.12
N GLY A 102 -6.05 14.63 20.32
CA GLY A 102 -5.13 15.05 19.26
C GLY A 102 -4.94 13.93 18.23
N TRP A 103 -4.51 14.29 17.03
CA TRP A 103 -4.37 13.32 15.94
C TRP A 103 -3.35 12.19 16.24
N HIS A 104 -2.23 12.51 16.86
CA HIS A 104 -1.12 11.57 17.02
C HIS A 104 -1.42 10.47 18.05
N ILE A 105 -2.16 10.78 19.13
CA ILE A 105 -2.48 9.83 20.21
C ILE A 105 -3.43 8.71 19.73
N GLU A 106 -4.18 8.95 18.65
CA GLU A 106 -5.07 7.96 18.07
C GLU A 106 -4.28 6.73 17.60
N CYS A 107 -3.22 6.97 16.82
CA CYS A 107 -2.37 5.90 16.28
C CYS A 107 -1.57 5.22 17.39
N SER A 108 -1.01 5.97 18.35
CA SER A 108 -0.29 5.40 19.50
C SER A 108 -1.18 4.47 20.33
N ALA A 109 -2.43 4.88 20.59
CA ALA A 109 -3.36 4.07 21.38
C ALA A 109 -3.83 2.82 20.61
N MET A 110 -4.18 2.95 19.33
CA MET A 110 -4.65 1.82 18.53
C MET A 110 -3.55 0.80 18.26
N SER A 111 -2.35 1.24 17.86
CA SER A 111 -1.24 0.33 17.58
C SER A 111 -0.83 -0.44 18.82
N THR A 112 -0.66 0.22 19.96
CA THR A 112 -0.28 -0.45 21.22
C THR A 112 -1.35 -1.38 21.76
N GLN A 113 -2.62 -1.13 21.47
CA GLN A 113 -3.71 -2.02 21.91
C GLN A 113 -3.70 -3.36 21.17
N TYR A 114 -3.39 -3.37 19.87
CA TYR A 114 -3.51 -4.56 19.04
C TYR A 114 -2.18 -5.25 18.76
N LEU A 115 -1.09 -4.49 18.68
CA LEU A 115 0.23 -5.00 18.33
C LEU A 115 1.15 -5.15 19.57
N GLY A 116 0.72 -4.63 20.75
CA GLY A 116 1.54 -4.57 21.94
C GLY A 116 2.36 -3.29 22.00
N ASN A 117 3.08 -3.11 23.13
CA ASN A 117 3.86 -1.89 23.38
C ASN A 117 5.03 -1.71 22.41
N HIS A 118 5.55 -2.82 21.91
CA HIS A 118 6.65 -2.90 20.98
C HIS A 118 6.28 -3.84 19.82
N PHE A 119 6.41 -3.37 18.57
CA PHE A 119 6.06 -4.15 17.39
C PHE A 119 7.08 -3.94 16.24
N ASP A 120 6.96 -4.76 15.20
CA ASP A 120 8.02 -4.87 14.20
C ASP A 120 8.06 -3.71 13.22
N ILE A 121 6.94 -3.39 12.57
CA ILE A 121 6.94 -2.47 11.42
C ILE A 121 5.80 -1.46 11.55
N HIS A 122 6.14 -0.16 11.36
CA HIS A 122 5.19 0.92 11.21
C HIS A 122 5.43 1.63 9.87
N CYS A 123 4.36 1.85 9.12
CA CYS A 123 4.43 2.44 7.78
C CYS A 123 3.62 3.73 7.70
N GLY A 124 4.07 4.65 6.84
CA GLY A 124 3.33 5.87 6.52
C GLY A 124 3.86 6.59 5.29
N GLY A 125 3.29 7.71 4.94
CA GLY A 125 3.86 8.64 3.96
C GLY A 125 5.06 9.39 4.54
N VAL A 126 5.92 9.92 3.70
CA VAL A 126 7.08 10.71 4.12
C VAL A 126 6.68 11.96 4.91
N ASP A 127 5.49 12.49 4.66
CA ASP A 127 4.87 13.62 5.38
C ASP A 127 4.47 13.27 6.81
N ASN A 128 4.18 12.01 7.11
CA ASN A 128 3.92 11.54 8.47
C ASN A 128 5.18 11.37 9.31
N LYS A 129 6.36 11.33 8.69
CA LYS A 129 7.61 11.15 9.40
C LYS A 129 7.81 12.19 10.50
N PHE A 130 7.48 13.44 10.17
CA PHE A 130 7.46 14.56 11.11
C PHE A 130 6.24 15.45 10.82
N PRO A 131 5.46 15.88 11.83
CA PRO A 131 5.67 15.55 13.27
C PRO A 131 4.98 14.24 13.73
N HIS A 132 4.13 13.61 12.89
CA HIS A 132 3.18 12.58 13.33
C HIS A 132 3.87 11.37 13.99
N HIS A 133 4.76 10.69 13.28
CA HIS A 133 5.45 9.50 13.82
C HIS A 133 6.45 9.84 14.93
N GLU A 134 7.11 10.99 14.85
CA GLU A 134 7.96 11.46 15.96
C GLU A 134 7.15 11.65 17.25
N ASN A 135 5.94 12.20 17.14
CA ASN A 135 5.03 12.38 18.27
C ASN A 135 4.50 11.03 18.79
N GLU A 136 4.22 10.07 17.91
CA GLU A 136 3.84 8.72 18.33
C GLU A 136 4.96 8.02 19.12
N ILE A 137 6.22 8.18 18.69
CA ILE A 137 7.39 7.67 19.40
C ILE A 137 7.45 8.26 20.81
N ALA A 138 7.35 9.60 20.92
CA ALA A 138 7.40 10.29 22.20
C ALA A 138 6.27 9.83 23.12
N GLN A 139 5.04 9.77 22.63
CA GLN A 139 3.88 9.32 23.39
C GLN A 139 4.05 7.89 23.89
N SER A 140 4.44 6.98 23.02
CA SER A 140 4.49 5.55 23.33
C SER A 140 5.65 5.22 24.27
N ILE A 141 6.87 5.71 24.00
CA ILE A 141 8.04 5.45 24.82
C ILE A 141 7.86 6.07 26.23
N CYS A 142 7.40 7.33 26.29
CA CYS A 142 7.22 8.01 27.58
C CYS A 142 6.08 7.39 28.42
N ALA A 143 5.03 6.89 27.79
CA ALA A 143 3.93 6.25 28.50
C ALA A 143 4.24 4.80 28.93
N LEU A 144 4.96 4.03 28.10
CA LEU A 144 5.10 2.57 28.27
C LEU A 144 6.48 2.15 28.76
N ASP A 145 7.50 3.01 28.66
CA ASP A 145 8.89 2.76 29.05
C ASP A 145 9.54 1.57 28.29
N GLU A 146 9.15 1.42 27.04
CA GLU A 146 9.62 0.37 26.13
C GLU A 146 9.90 0.96 24.74
N PRO A 147 10.79 0.38 23.92
CA PRO A 147 10.93 0.73 22.51
C PRO A 147 9.58 0.59 21.82
N PHE A 148 9.27 1.50 20.88
CA PHE A 148 7.95 1.49 20.22
C PHE A 148 7.95 0.60 18.97
N VAL A 149 8.83 0.85 17.99
CA VAL A 149 8.85 0.18 16.69
C VAL A 149 10.26 -0.18 16.28
N ASN A 150 10.46 -1.39 15.71
CA ASN A 150 11.75 -1.82 15.19
C ASN A 150 12.10 -1.16 13.85
N TYR A 151 11.14 -1.09 12.91
CA TYR A 151 11.38 -0.61 11.55
C TYR A 151 10.31 0.40 11.12
N TRP A 152 10.77 1.57 10.68
CA TRP A 152 9.94 2.62 10.12
C TRP A 152 10.08 2.65 8.60
N LEU A 153 8.97 2.53 7.88
CA LEU A 153 8.94 2.63 6.41
C LEU A 153 8.12 3.83 5.99
N HIS A 154 8.75 4.73 5.23
CA HIS A 154 8.09 5.94 4.72
C HIS A 154 8.11 5.95 3.20
N SER A 155 6.93 5.93 2.59
CA SER A 155 6.79 6.03 1.14
C SER A 155 6.80 7.49 0.68
N GLU A 156 7.46 7.75 -0.44
CA GLU A 156 7.44 9.05 -1.11
C GLU A 156 6.12 9.29 -1.86
N PHE A 157 5.94 10.53 -2.30
CA PHE A 157 4.72 10.97 -2.96
C PHE A 157 4.53 10.39 -4.36
N LEU A 158 3.27 10.12 -4.68
CA LEU A 158 2.82 9.92 -6.05
C LEU A 158 2.66 11.30 -6.72
N MET A 159 3.45 11.52 -7.77
CA MET A 159 3.35 12.70 -8.63
C MET A 159 2.49 12.35 -9.85
N VAL A 160 1.78 13.33 -10.37
CA VAL A 160 1.03 13.21 -11.62
C VAL A 160 1.56 14.22 -12.62
N GLU A 161 2.06 13.74 -13.77
CA GLU A 161 2.69 14.58 -14.80
C GLU A 161 3.75 15.54 -14.21
N ASN A 162 4.63 14.98 -13.33
CA ASN A 162 5.70 15.69 -12.60
C ASN A 162 5.22 16.78 -11.62
N GLN A 163 3.95 16.82 -11.27
CA GLN A 163 3.38 17.75 -10.31
C GLN A 163 2.82 17.01 -9.11
N LYS A 164 2.77 17.65 -7.94
CA LYS A 164 2.09 17.08 -6.77
C LYS A 164 0.61 16.88 -7.11
N MET A 165 0.09 15.70 -6.82
CA MET A 165 -1.33 15.41 -7.00
C MET A 165 -2.18 16.30 -6.07
N SER A 166 -3.10 17.09 -6.63
CA SER A 166 -4.00 17.92 -5.85
C SER A 166 -5.31 18.21 -6.60
N LYS A 167 -6.38 18.38 -5.85
CA LYS A 167 -7.70 18.77 -6.41
C LYS A 167 -7.66 20.13 -7.08
N SER A 168 -6.90 21.09 -6.53
CA SER A 168 -6.78 22.45 -7.07
C SER A 168 -6.06 22.51 -8.43
N LEU A 169 -5.17 21.54 -8.71
CA LEU A 169 -4.49 21.42 -10.00
C LEU A 169 -5.27 20.56 -11.01
N ASN A 170 -6.41 20.02 -10.62
CA ASN A 170 -7.23 19.12 -11.45
C ASN A 170 -6.45 17.92 -12.00
N ASN A 171 -5.45 17.45 -11.25
CA ASN A 171 -4.62 16.28 -11.54
C ASN A 171 -4.78 15.18 -10.47
N TYR A 172 -5.90 15.18 -9.78
CA TYR A 172 -6.26 14.22 -8.75
C TYR A 172 -6.96 13.02 -9.39
N PHE A 173 -6.46 11.81 -9.10
CA PHE A 173 -7.03 10.55 -9.55
C PHE A 173 -7.38 9.67 -8.36
N ILE A 174 -8.54 9.02 -8.43
CA ILE A 174 -8.91 7.91 -7.57
C ILE A 174 -8.91 6.62 -8.41
N LEU A 175 -8.98 5.45 -7.77
CA LEU A 175 -8.91 4.18 -8.50
C LEU A 175 -10.01 4.01 -9.56
N SER A 176 -11.25 4.50 -9.29
CA SER A 176 -12.32 4.49 -10.30
C SER A 176 -11.95 5.25 -11.56
N ASP A 177 -11.27 6.39 -11.44
CA ASP A 177 -10.84 7.17 -12.62
C ASP A 177 -9.84 6.39 -13.47
N LEU A 178 -8.99 5.57 -12.83
CA LEU A 178 -8.06 4.70 -13.55
C LEU A 178 -8.79 3.59 -14.30
N PHE A 179 -9.79 2.97 -13.68
CA PHE A 179 -10.60 1.94 -14.30
C PHE A 179 -11.44 2.49 -15.45
N ASP A 180 -11.99 3.71 -15.33
CA ASP A 180 -12.69 4.41 -16.40
C ASP A 180 -11.75 4.74 -17.58
N ASN A 181 -10.45 4.82 -17.36
CA ASN A 181 -9.40 4.94 -18.37
C ASN A 181 -8.82 3.58 -18.79
N ASP A 182 -9.56 2.48 -18.57
CA ASP A 182 -9.19 1.10 -18.92
C ASP A 182 -7.91 0.58 -18.26
N PHE A 183 -7.40 1.17 -17.18
CA PHE A 183 -6.33 0.57 -16.39
C PHE A 183 -6.84 -0.68 -15.68
N THR A 184 -5.98 -1.68 -15.53
CA THR A 184 -6.20 -2.75 -14.56
C THR A 184 -5.47 -2.44 -13.24
N ALA A 185 -5.87 -3.13 -12.17
CA ALA A 185 -5.20 -2.98 -10.88
C ALA A 185 -3.73 -3.42 -10.95
N GLU A 186 -3.44 -4.46 -11.74
CA GLU A 186 -2.09 -5.01 -11.97
C GLU A 186 -1.20 -4.00 -12.69
N GLU A 187 -1.73 -3.31 -13.71
CA GLU A 187 -1.00 -2.27 -14.44
C GLU A 187 -0.61 -1.11 -13.54
N PHE A 188 -1.55 -0.63 -12.71
CA PHE A 188 -1.26 0.42 -11.75
C PHE A 188 -0.25 -0.05 -10.70
N ARG A 189 -0.42 -1.26 -10.17
CA ARG A 189 0.50 -1.86 -9.21
C ARG A 189 1.91 -2.01 -9.78
N PHE A 190 2.05 -2.45 -11.04
CA PHE A 190 3.34 -2.51 -11.73
C PHE A 190 4.02 -1.14 -11.79
N ILE A 191 3.27 -0.09 -12.16
CA ILE A 191 3.80 1.28 -12.24
C ILE A 191 4.35 1.74 -10.89
N VAL A 192 3.60 1.50 -9.80
CA VAL A 192 4.03 1.89 -8.45
C VAL A 192 5.28 1.11 -8.04
N LEU A 193 5.28 -0.22 -8.21
CA LEU A 193 6.40 -1.10 -7.82
C LEU A 193 7.63 -0.96 -8.74
N SER A 194 7.52 -0.32 -9.91
CA SER A 194 8.65 -0.03 -10.77
C SER A 194 9.55 1.11 -10.26
N SER A 195 9.17 1.76 -9.17
CA SER A 195 9.97 2.76 -8.47
C SER A 195 10.21 2.32 -7.03
N HIS A 196 11.38 2.69 -6.47
CA HIS A 196 11.65 2.42 -5.07
C HIS A 196 10.70 3.24 -4.18
N TYR A 197 10.18 2.67 -3.08
CA TYR A 197 9.20 3.35 -2.23
C TYR A 197 9.69 4.66 -1.61
N ARG A 198 11.02 4.84 -1.46
CA ARG A 198 11.65 6.10 -1.03
C ARG A 198 11.81 7.13 -2.15
N SER A 199 11.36 6.83 -3.37
CA SER A 199 11.47 7.70 -4.53
C SER A 199 10.09 8.15 -4.99
N LYS A 200 9.98 9.40 -5.45
CA LYS A 200 8.73 9.91 -6.02
C LYS A 200 8.34 9.13 -7.26
N VAL A 201 7.15 8.57 -7.25
CA VAL A 201 6.56 7.88 -8.41
C VAL A 201 5.89 8.93 -9.29
N ASN A 202 6.33 9.07 -10.54
CA ASN A 202 5.64 9.92 -11.50
C ASN A 202 4.64 9.09 -12.32
N PHE A 203 3.37 9.28 -12.05
CA PHE A 203 2.28 8.64 -12.76
C PHE A 203 1.82 9.49 -13.96
N SER A 204 1.48 8.82 -15.05
CA SER A 204 0.73 9.38 -16.16
C SER A 204 -0.10 8.28 -16.84
N LEU A 205 -1.20 8.63 -17.48
CA LEU A 205 -2.04 7.68 -18.19
C LEU A 205 -1.29 6.97 -19.34
N LYS A 206 -0.25 7.59 -19.88
CA LYS A 206 0.60 7.01 -20.94
C LYS A 206 1.39 5.79 -20.49
N ARG A 207 1.69 5.68 -19.19
CA ARG A 207 2.44 4.54 -18.63
C ARG A 207 1.68 3.22 -18.67
N LYS A 208 0.36 3.25 -18.97
CA LYS A 208 -0.45 2.06 -19.19
C LYS A 208 0.17 1.11 -20.22
N THR A 209 0.59 1.64 -21.36
CA THR A 209 1.19 0.82 -22.43
C THR A 209 2.49 0.17 -21.98
N GLU A 210 3.32 0.88 -21.21
CA GLU A 210 4.56 0.35 -20.61
C GLU A 210 4.24 -0.81 -19.66
N ALA A 211 3.32 -0.61 -18.74
CA ALA A 211 2.92 -1.63 -17.77
C ALA A 211 2.33 -2.87 -18.43
N ARG A 212 1.41 -2.68 -19.38
CA ARG A 212 0.80 -3.78 -20.12
C ARG A 212 1.84 -4.59 -20.91
N SER A 213 2.77 -3.92 -21.59
CA SER A 213 3.84 -4.60 -22.33
C SER A 213 4.77 -5.40 -21.43
N ALA A 214 5.03 -4.90 -20.21
CA ALA A 214 5.84 -5.62 -19.24
C ALA A 214 5.11 -6.87 -18.72
N ILE A 215 3.84 -6.75 -18.34
CA ILE A 215 3.02 -7.87 -17.88
C ILE A 215 2.87 -8.93 -18.98
N ASN A 216 2.54 -8.53 -20.21
CA ASN A 216 2.40 -9.46 -21.35
C ASN A 216 3.69 -10.27 -21.57
N ARG A 217 4.88 -9.68 -21.41
CA ARG A 217 6.15 -10.43 -21.57
C ARG A 217 6.32 -11.54 -20.53
N ILE A 218 5.77 -11.37 -19.33
CA ILE A 218 5.78 -12.42 -18.29
C ILE A 218 4.78 -13.51 -18.66
N GLU A 219 3.56 -13.12 -19.05
CA GLU A 219 2.49 -14.04 -19.45
C GLU A 219 2.89 -14.86 -20.69
N GLU A 220 3.58 -14.25 -21.68
CA GLU A 220 4.11 -14.95 -22.86
C GLU A 220 5.16 -16.00 -22.48
N LEU A 221 6.10 -15.67 -21.58
CA LEU A 221 7.06 -16.67 -21.09
C LEU A 221 6.34 -17.78 -20.33
N GLN A 222 5.40 -17.45 -19.45
CA GLN A 222 4.62 -18.44 -18.71
C GLN A 222 3.88 -19.39 -19.63
N SER A 223 3.25 -18.90 -20.67
CA SER A 223 2.57 -19.72 -21.70
C SER A 223 3.56 -20.68 -22.36
N ARG A 224 4.74 -20.21 -22.78
CA ARG A 224 5.79 -21.04 -23.40
C ARG A 224 6.31 -22.14 -22.47
N LEU A 225 6.44 -21.83 -21.16
CA LEU A 225 6.88 -22.81 -20.16
C LEU A 225 5.81 -23.88 -19.91
N LEU A 226 4.54 -23.49 -19.87
CA LEU A 226 3.42 -24.40 -19.70
C LEU A 226 3.24 -25.34 -20.90
N ASP A 227 3.68 -24.95 -22.10
CA ASP A 227 3.74 -25.82 -23.28
C ASP A 227 4.84 -26.91 -23.12
N ILE A 228 5.88 -26.67 -22.31
CA ILE A 228 6.94 -27.64 -22.01
C ILE A 228 6.51 -28.55 -20.85
N THR A 229 6.05 -27.98 -19.73
CA THR A 229 5.58 -28.74 -18.57
C THR A 229 4.63 -27.92 -17.69
N GLN A 230 3.62 -28.59 -17.13
CA GLN A 230 2.71 -28.02 -16.12
C GLN A 230 3.27 -28.15 -14.68
N GLU A 231 4.37 -28.89 -14.52
CA GLU A 231 4.95 -29.20 -13.20
C GLU A 231 5.57 -27.97 -12.54
N ARG A 232 5.74 -28.09 -11.22
CA ARG A 232 6.46 -27.14 -10.35
C ARG A 232 7.60 -27.88 -9.67
N SER A 233 8.76 -27.26 -9.62
CA SER A 233 9.93 -27.78 -8.90
C SER A 233 9.91 -27.31 -7.43
N THR A 234 10.59 -28.05 -6.55
CA THR A 234 10.91 -27.58 -5.19
C THR A 234 12.05 -26.55 -5.18
N ASN A 235 12.78 -26.43 -6.29
CA ASN A 235 13.90 -25.51 -6.45
C ASN A 235 13.53 -24.42 -7.45
N MET A 236 14.10 -23.24 -7.27
CA MET A 236 14.04 -22.12 -8.23
C MET A 236 15.37 -22.03 -9.00
N PRO A 237 15.42 -21.31 -10.16
CA PRO A 237 16.68 -21.04 -10.84
C PRO A 237 17.60 -20.16 -9.97
N GLU A 238 18.92 -20.22 -10.23
CA GLU A 238 19.94 -19.44 -9.49
C GLU A 238 19.66 -17.91 -9.52
N ASP A 239 19.06 -17.43 -10.59
CA ASP A 239 18.65 -16.02 -10.71
C ASP A 239 17.71 -15.54 -9.60
N ALA A 240 16.97 -16.46 -8.96
CA ALA A 240 16.07 -16.15 -7.83
C ALA A 240 16.84 -15.64 -6.60
N GLU A 241 18.10 -16.04 -6.41
CA GLU A 241 18.94 -15.54 -5.30
C GLU A 241 19.26 -14.04 -5.50
N SER A 242 19.62 -13.66 -6.74
CA SER A 242 19.87 -12.24 -7.08
C SER A 242 18.60 -11.39 -6.95
N PHE A 243 17.44 -11.92 -7.34
CA PHE A 243 16.16 -11.28 -7.16
C PHE A 243 15.85 -11.05 -5.67
N ASN A 244 16.02 -12.06 -4.83
CA ASN A 244 15.81 -11.97 -3.39
C ASN A 244 16.78 -10.99 -2.72
N SER A 245 18.03 -10.95 -3.18
CA SER A 245 19.03 -9.99 -2.68
C SER A 245 18.60 -8.55 -2.90
N CYS A 246 17.98 -8.24 -4.05
CA CYS A 246 17.41 -6.91 -4.29
C CYS A 246 16.27 -6.60 -3.30
N LEU A 247 15.35 -7.53 -3.08
CA LEU A 247 14.24 -7.32 -2.14
C LEU A 247 14.74 -7.21 -0.69
N GLY A 248 15.77 -7.96 -0.32
CA GLY A 248 16.42 -7.87 1.00
C GLY A 248 17.21 -6.57 1.21
N ASN A 249 17.48 -5.81 0.15
CA ASN A 249 18.15 -4.52 0.21
C ASN A 249 17.12 -3.38 0.21
N ASP A 250 16.48 -3.13 1.35
CA ASP A 250 15.50 -2.05 1.54
C ASP A 250 14.34 -2.08 0.52
N LEU A 251 13.85 -3.27 0.18
CA LEU A 251 12.74 -3.49 -0.77
C LEU A 251 13.02 -2.86 -2.15
N ASP A 252 14.23 -3.03 -2.69
CA ASP A 252 14.63 -2.49 -3.99
C ASP A 252 13.89 -3.20 -5.14
N THR A 253 12.59 -2.91 -5.24
CA THR A 253 11.70 -3.47 -6.25
C THR A 253 12.10 -3.14 -7.69
N PRO A 254 12.65 -1.94 -8.01
CA PRO A 254 13.13 -1.66 -9.37
C PRO A 254 14.25 -2.61 -9.83
N ASN A 255 15.25 -2.85 -8.98
CA ASN A 255 16.34 -3.77 -9.31
C ASN A 255 15.89 -5.22 -9.29
N ALA A 256 14.96 -5.61 -8.42
CA ALA A 256 14.32 -6.92 -8.46
C ALA A 256 13.60 -7.15 -9.79
N LEU A 257 12.81 -6.18 -10.28
CA LEU A 257 12.16 -6.23 -11.59
C LEU A 257 13.19 -6.30 -12.73
N ALA A 258 14.27 -5.51 -12.67
CA ALA A 258 15.32 -5.54 -13.69
C ALA A 258 15.98 -6.93 -13.76
N THR A 259 16.29 -7.53 -12.61
CA THR A 259 16.83 -8.90 -12.50
C THR A 259 15.87 -9.92 -13.10
N PHE A 260 14.58 -9.84 -12.74
CA PHE A 260 13.55 -10.75 -13.23
C PHE A 260 13.36 -10.64 -14.75
N PHE A 261 13.27 -9.42 -15.30
CA PHE A 261 13.15 -9.23 -16.76
C PHE A 261 14.39 -9.63 -17.54
N ASN A 262 15.60 -9.50 -16.96
CA ASN A 262 16.81 -10.04 -17.57
C ASN A 262 16.77 -11.58 -17.60
N TRP A 263 16.33 -12.22 -16.52
CA TRP A 263 16.12 -13.66 -16.47
C TRP A 263 15.10 -14.11 -17.54
N ILE A 264 13.96 -13.42 -17.70
CA ILE A 264 12.97 -13.71 -18.77
C ILE A 264 13.66 -13.72 -20.14
N ARG A 265 14.46 -12.69 -20.41
CA ARG A 265 15.16 -12.57 -21.70
C ARG A 265 16.12 -13.77 -21.94
N LEU A 266 16.90 -14.14 -20.96
CA LEU A 266 17.84 -15.27 -21.06
C LEU A 266 17.11 -16.60 -21.17
N THR A 267 16.03 -16.79 -20.45
CA THR A 267 15.19 -17.98 -20.49
C THR A 267 14.58 -18.15 -21.88
N ASN A 268 13.98 -17.09 -22.46
CA ASN A 268 13.46 -17.12 -23.81
C ASN A 268 14.54 -17.49 -24.84
N GLN A 269 15.76 -16.95 -24.72
CA GLN A 269 16.87 -17.30 -25.59
C GLN A 269 17.22 -18.79 -25.49
N LYS A 270 17.31 -19.36 -24.30
CA LYS A 270 17.60 -20.80 -24.10
C LYS A 270 16.49 -21.69 -24.67
N ILE A 271 15.22 -21.27 -24.54
CA ILE A 271 14.09 -21.99 -25.14
C ILE A 271 14.21 -21.99 -26.69
N ASP A 272 14.51 -20.82 -27.27
CA ASP A 272 14.65 -20.67 -28.75
C ASP A 272 15.82 -21.50 -29.30
N GLU A 273 16.88 -21.67 -28.51
CA GLU A 273 18.04 -22.51 -28.85
C GLU A 273 17.79 -24.02 -28.61
N GLY A 274 16.61 -24.41 -28.10
CA GLY A 274 16.29 -25.80 -27.76
C GLY A 274 17.13 -26.38 -26.61
N LYS A 275 17.66 -25.50 -25.73
CA LYS A 275 18.53 -25.87 -24.60
C LYS A 275 17.82 -25.86 -23.24
N TYR A 276 16.49 -25.77 -23.25
CA TYR A 276 15.69 -25.67 -22.02
C TYR A 276 15.00 -27.00 -21.74
N THR A 277 15.32 -27.62 -20.62
CA THR A 277 14.79 -28.94 -20.25
C THR A 277 13.44 -28.80 -19.54
N GLU A 278 12.72 -29.92 -19.41
CA GLU A 278 11.47 -29.96 -18.63
C GLU A 278 11.70 -29.60 -17.15
N ASN A 279 12.82 -30.00 -16.56
CA ASN A 279 13.19 -29.62 -15.21
C ASN A 279 13.49 -28.11 -15.09
N ASP A 280 14.15 -27.50 -16.07
CA ASP A 280 14.39 -26.06 -16.10
C ASP A 280 13.06 -25.31 -16.19
N ALA A 281 12.11 -25.81 -17.00
CA ALA A 281 10.79 -25.22 -17.15
C ALA A 281 9.96 -25.34 -15.83
N ALA A 282 10.06 -26.46 -15.12
CA ALA A 282 9.41 -26.64 -13.82
C ALA A 282 9.97 -25.66 -12.77
N GLN A 283 11.30 -25.42 -12.75
CA GLN A 283 11.93 -24.42 -11.88
C GLN A 283 11.49 -22.99 -12.27
N ALA A 284 11.40 -22.70 -13.55
CA ALA A 284 10.97 -21.40 -14.06
C ALA A 284 9.51 -21.10 -13.71
N ASN A 285 8.62 -22.09 -13.82
CA ASN A 285 7.23 -21.96 -13.38
C ASN A 285 7.15 -21.62 -11.89
N THR A 286 7.95 -22.30 -11.05
CA THR A 286 8.03 -22.00 -9.61
C THR A 286 8.51 -20.57 -9.35
N PHE A 287 9.49 -20.09 -10.12
CA PHE A 287 10.01 -18.74 -9.94
C PHE A 287 9.01 -17.66 -10.38
N ILE A 288 8.22 -17.89 -11.43
CA ILE A 288 7.14 -16.98 -11.82
C ILE A 288 6.07 -16.93 -10.73
N ASP A 289 5.65 -18.09 -10.20
CA ASP A 289 4.68 -18.15 -9.11
C ASP A 289 5.20 -17.43 -7.85
N TYR A 290 6.47 -17.61 -7.51
CA TYR A 290 7.12 -16.91 -6.40
C TYR A 290 7.19 -15.39 -6.63
N PHE A 291 7.60 -14.96 -7.81
CA PHE A 291 7.58 -13.55 -8.21
C PHE A 291 6.20 -12.95 -8.03
N ASP A 292 5.16 -13.62 -8.55
CA ASP A 292 3.80 -13.08 -8.49
C ASP A 292 3.20 -13.12 -7.08
N SER A 293 3.63 -14.04 -6.23
CA SER A 293 3.24 -14.04 -4.81
C SER A 293 3.67 -12.75 -4.07
N ILE A 294 4.69 -12.05 -4.58
CA ILE A 294 5.22 -10.81 -4.02
C ILE A 294 4.67 -9.59 -4.78
N PHE A 295 4.77 -9.60 -6.10
CA PHE A 295 4.40 -8.47 -6.95
C PHE A 295 2.89 -8.40 -7.21
N ALA A 296 2.20 -9.53 -7.31
CA ALA A 296 0.77 -9.65 -7.58
C ALA A 296 0.32 -8.78 -8.78
N ILE A 297 1.02 -8.94 -9.89
CA ILE A 297 0.79 -8.19 -11.14
C ILE A 297 0.37 -9.06 -12.30
N LEU A 298 0.44 -10.39 -12.16
CA LEU A 298 -0.11 -11.28 -13.14
C LEU A 298 -1.61 -11.44 -12.88
N SER A 299 -2.40 -11.37 -13.94
CA SER A 299 -3.76 -11.88 -13.86
C SER A 299 -3.61 -13.38 -13.67
N ILE A 300 -3.49 -13.81 -12.41
CA ILE A 300 -3.68 -15.23 -12.15
C ILE A 300 -4.98 -15.54 -12.87
N ASN A 301 -4.98 -16.53 -13.75
CA ASN A 301 -6.17 -17.30 -14.03
C ASN A 301 -6.63 -17.88 -12.67
N SER A 302 -7.07 -16.96 -11.79
CA SER A 302 -7.78 -17.28 -10.57
C SER A 302 -8.92 -18.09 -11.08
N ASP A 303 -8.93 -19.37 -10.75
CA ASP A 303 -9.90 -20.38 -11.11
C ASP A 303 -11.19 -19.78 -11.67
N ILE A 304 -11.14 -19.46 -12.98
CA ILE A 304 -12.37 -19.06 -13.65
C ILE A 304 -13.22 -20.30 -13.54
N PRO A 305 -14.32 -20.26 -12.78
CA PRO A 305 -15.13 -21.45 -12.57
C PRO A 305 -15.44 -22.10 -13.89
N GLU A 306 -15.34 -23.41 -14.02
CA GLU A 306 -15.61 -24.12 -15.28
C GLU A 306 -16.99 -23.76 -15.85
N GLU A 307 -17.94 -23.41 -14.96
CA GLU A 307 -19.25 -22.85 -15.34
C GLU A 307 -19.09 -21.57 -16.18
N ILE A 308 -18.23 -20.63 -15.76
CA ILE A 308 -17.96 -19.36 -16.48
C ILE A 308 -17.23 -19.63 -17.79
N MET A 309 -16.21 -20.50 -17.77
CA MET A 309 -15.49 -20.89 -18.98
C MET A 309 -16.40 -21.57 -20.01
N SER A 310 -17.37 -22.38 -19.57
CA SER A 310 -18.34 -23.01 -20.46
C SER A 310 -19.24 -21.97 -21.15
N ILE A 311 -19.66 -20.93 -20.43
CA ILE A 311 -20.45 -19.81 -21.02
C ILE A 311 -19.63 -19.06 -22.07
N VAL A 312 -18.34 -18.81 -21.77
CA VAL A 312 -17.44 -18.13 -22.72
C VAL A 312 -17.25 -18.94 -24.01
N ARG A 313 -16.96 -20.26 -23.89
CA ARG A 313 -16.81 -21.15 -25.04
C ARG A 313 -18.08 -21.17 -25.91
N LEU A 314 -19.25 -21.27 -25.28
CA LEU A 314 -20.53 -21.24 -25.99
C LEU A 314 -20.79 -19.89 -26.67
N ARG A 315 -20.43 -18.78 -25.99
CA ARG A 315 -20.50 -17.44 -26.58
C ARG A 315 -19.61 -17.32 -27.80
N GLU A 316 -18.37 -17.81 -27.76
CA GLU A 316 -17.43 -17.78 -28.89
C GLU A 316 -17.95 -18.62 -30.05
N GLU A 317 -18.60 -19.77 -29.80
CA GLU A 317 -19.24 -20.58 -30.82
C GLU A 317 -20.37 -19.82 -31.52
N TYR A 318 -21.26 -19.15 -30.79
CA TYR A 318 -22.30 -18.30 -31.36
C TYR A 318 -21.71 -17.14 -32.19
N ARG A 319 -20.61 -16.53 -31.73
CA ARG A 319 -19.92 -15.50 -32.53
C ARG A 319 -19.35 -16.03 -33.82
N LYS A 320 -18.71 -17.20 -33.80
CA LYS A 320 -18.22 -17.88 -35.02
C LYS A 320 -19.36 -18.15 -36.02
N ASN A 321 -20.53 -18.49 -35.48
CA ASN A 321 -21.74 -18.75 -36.27
C ASN A 321 -22.51 -17.46 -36.61
N LYS A 322 -22.04 -16.26 -36.21
CA LYS A 322 -22.67 -14.95 -36.42
C LYS A 322 -24.06 -14.81 -35.77
N ASP A 323 -24.35 -15.61 -34.73
CA ASP A 323 -25.56 -15.51 -33.92
C ASP A 323 -25.33 -14.49 -32.81
N TRP A 324 -25.36 -13.22 -33.18
CA TRP A 324 -25.04 -12.11 -32.29
C TRP A 324 -26.01 -12.00 -31.11
N GLN A 325 -27.28 -12.33 -31.33
CA GLN A 325 -28.32 -12.23 -30.33
C GLN A 325 -28.05 -13.16 -29.16
N LYS A 326 -27.68 -14.42 -29.44
CA LYS A 326 -27.33 -15.37 -28.37
C LYS A 326 -25.99 -15.04 -27.72
N SER A 327 -25.03 -14.53 -28.48
CA SER A 327 -23.75 -14.07 -27.96
C SER A 327 -23.93 -12.93 -26.93
N ASP A 328 -24.82 -11.97 -27.23
CA ASP A 328 -25.08 -10.84 -26.30
C ASP A 328 -25.80 -11.28 -25.05
N LEU A 329 -26.76 -12.22 -25.11
CA LEU A 329 -27.40 -12.82 -23.94
C LEU A 329 -26.39 -13.49 -22.99
N LEU A 330 -25.42 -14.21 -23.55
CA LEU A 330 -24.35 -14.84 -22.72
C LEU A 330 -23.39 -13.82 -22.15
N ARG A 331 -23.17 -12.69 -22.82
CA ARG A 331 -22.40 -11.58 -22.26
C ARG A 331 -23.08 -10.97 -21.05
N ASP A 332 -24.40 -10.79 -21.12
CA ASP A 332 -25.20 -10.25 -20.02
C ASP A 332 -25.28 -11.25 -18.85
N ASP A 333 -25.33 -12.56 -19.13
CA ASP A 333 -25.25 -13.60 -18.10
C ASP A 333 -23.89 -13.62 -17.40
N LEU A 334 -22.78 -13.48 -18.13
CA LEU A 334 -21.44 -13.33 -17.56
C LEU A 334 -21.36 -12.09 -16.66
N LEU A 335 -21.91 -10.96 -17.12
CA LEU A 335 -21.95 -9.72 -16.33
C LEU A 335 -22.76 -9.89 -15.04
N ALA A 336 -23.93 -10.55 -15.12
CA ALA A 336 -24.75 -10.84 -13.93
C ALA A 336 -24.07 -11.80 -12.93
N LYS A 337 -23.13 -12.63 -13.40
CA LYS A 337 -22.29 -13.52 -12.58
C LYS A 337 -21.01 -12.85 -12.10
N GLY A 338 -20.84 -11.54 -12.29
CA GLY A 338 -19.66 -10.77 -11.86
C GLY A 338 -18.45 -10.89 -12.78
N TRP A 339 -18.66 -11.15 -14.07
CA TRP A 339 -17.59 -11.28 -15.06
C TRP A 339 -17.82 -10.39 -16.28
N LEU A 340 -16.87 -9.51 -16.56
CA LEU A 340 -16.83 -8.71 -17.76
C LEU A 340 -16.07 -9.48 -18.85
N VAL A 341 -16.69 -9.64 -20.03
CA VAL A 341 -16.02 -10.24 -21.21
C VAL A 341 -15.68 -9.16 -22.22
N LYS A 342 -14.40 -9.08 -22.62
CA LYS A 342 -13.90 -8.18 -23.68
C LYS A 342 -13.36 -9.01 -24.83
N ASP A 343 -13.83 -8.73 -26.05
CA ASP A 343 -13.35 -9.39 -27.25
C ASP A 343 -12.03 -8.77 -27.71
N THR A 344 -11.03 -9.62 -27.98
CA THR A 344 -9.73 -9.23 -28.54
C THR A 344 -9.45 -9.98 -29.83
N SER A 345 -8.38 -9.62 -30.56
CA SER A 345 -7.92 -10.36 -31.75
C SER A 345 -7.61 -11.83 -31.44
N ASP A 346 -7.22 -12.13 -30.20
CA ASP A 346 -6.73 -13.44 -29.78
C ASP A 346 -7.78 -14.25 -28.99
N GLY A 347 -9.03 -13.76 -28.89
CA GLY A 347 -10.14 -14.41 -28.20
C GLY A 347 -10.85 -13.52 -27.20
N SER A 348 -11.74 -14.11 -26.39
CA SER A 348 -12.49 -13.40 -25.35
C SER A 348 -11.64 -13.32 -24.06
N LYS A 349 -11.36 -12.11 -23.58
CA LYS A 349 -10.70 -11.88 -22.28
C LYS A 349 -11.75 -11.65 -21.20
N LEU A 350 -11.65 -12.36 -20.07
CA LEU A 350 -12.51 -12.24 -18.91
C LEU A 350 -11.86 -11.39 -17.82
N THR A 351 -12.66 -10.57 -17.17
CA THR A 351 -12.25 -9.81 -15.98
C THR A 351 -13.33 -9.97 -14.93
N LYS A 352 -12.98 -10.38 -13.72
CA LYS A 352 -13.90 -10.44 -12.58
C LYS A 352 -14.18 -9.02 -12.10
N ILE A 353 -15.47 -8.68 -11.88
CA ILE A 353 -15.92 -7.36 -11.42
C ILE A 353 -16.26 -7.43 -9.94
#